data_1313ac418217822337b3299f6254982f
#
_entry.id   1313ac418217822337b3299f6254982f
#
_cell.length_a   1.000
_cell.length_b   1.000
_cell.length_c   1.000
_cell.angle_alpha   90.00
_cell.angle_beta   90.00
_cell.angle_gamma   90.00
#
_symmetry.space_group_name_H-M   'P 1'
#
loop_
_entity.id
_entity.type
_entity.pdbx_description
1 polymer ?
#
loop_
_entity_poly.entity_id
_entity_poly.type
_entity_poly.pdbx_seq_one_letter_code
_entity_poly.pdbx_strand_id
1 'polypeptide(L)'
;MRKNKIDLLKNLISIPSPSGFESKIAEFMKKELLKYLPKTKLRIDKQKNLIATIDGKVKKSIIIEAHADEIGFIVTNVDSKGLISIQYIGGGDTQILTARHLNILTSKGIVNAVINRKHSHLIGDEDDEKIDNVQDAQVDIGIRGRKNILKQVKIGDPVVYQPIFEKLSEDKKQGQFVAGYGFDDKSGCFMLIETIKEIIKSRKKPEYTLHFVFSAREEIGNPPKKLTRELKPELYVGLDVTFATDYGEGLEKEVGRCELGKGIVVYRGVNIHNETVKLLDRIAKKNKIKIQYQASVGNIGYNATSMVCICDRVVIIAPPLRCMHTPVETINLKDLNYGISLLKNFCLNRELKRILK
;
A
#
# COMPACT_ATOMS: atom_id res chain seq x y z
N MET A 1 5.95 -8.30 -17.23
CA MET A 1 6.97 -7.90 -16.21
C MET A 1 8.05 -8.98 -16.13
N ARG A 2 9.35 -8.63 -15.87
CA ARG A 2 10.42 -9.63 -15.72
C ARG A 2 10.25 -10.42 -14.41
N LYS A 3 10.66 -11.70 -14.39
CA LYS A 3 10.51 -12.60 -13.23
C LYS A 3 11.02 -11.99 -11.92
N ASN A 4 12.22 -11.40 -11.92
CA ASN A 4 12.81 -10.78 -10.73
C ASN A 4 12.01 -9.60 -10.15
N LYS A 5 11.24 -8.88 -10.97
CA LYS A 5 10.33 -7.83 -10.49
C LYS A 5 9.09 -8.43 -9.81
N ILE A 6 8.57 -9.51 -10.38
CA ILE A 6 7.43 -10.22 -9.79
C ILE A 6 7.84 -10.83 -8.45
N ASP A 7 9.03 -11.41 -8.38
CA ASP A 7 9.56 -11.99 -7.14
C ASP A 7 9.73 -10.90 -6.04
N LEU A 8 10.17 -9.69 -6.40
CA LEU A 8 10.23 -8.58 -5.45
C LEU A 8 8.84 -8.21 -4.91
N LEU A 9 7.84 -8.06 -5.80
CA LEU A 9 6.47 -7.74 -5.38
C LEU A 9 5.91 -8.85 -4.48
N LYS A 10 6.09 -10.11 -4.86
CA LYS A 10 5.69 -11.27 -4.06
C LYS A 10 6.34 -11.25 -2.67
N ASN A 11 7.64 -10.92 -2.59
CA ASN A 11 8.35 -10.85 -1.32
C ASN A 11 7.82 -9.70 -0.44
N LEU A 12 7.49 -8.54 -1.00
CA LEU A 12 6.86 -7.45 -0.25
C LEU A 12 5.50 -7.89 0.33
N ILE A 13 4.66 -8.51 -0.48
CA ILE A 13 3.35 -9.04 -0.06
C ILE A 13 3.49 -10.11 1.02
N SER A 14 4.53 -10.95 0.97
CA SER A 14 4.73 -12.04 1.93
C SER A 14 5.21 -11.58 3.31
N ILE A 15 5.58 -10.30 3.47
CA ILE A 15 6.03 -9.75 4.75
C ILE A 15 4.86 -9.04 5.43
N PRO A 16 4.26 -9.61 6.49
CA PRO A 16 3.21 -8.94 7.24
C PRO A 16 3.70 -7.63 7.87
N SER A 17 2.92 -6.58 7.72
CA SER A 17 3.25 -5.24 8.23
C SER A 17 2.02 -4.45 8.66
N PRO A 18 1.15 -4.97 9.56
CA PRO A 18 0.02 -4.19 10.01
C PRO A 18 0.50 -2.90 10.69
N SER A 19 -0.29 -1.81 10.60
CA SER A 19 0.08 -0.48 11.09
C SER A 19 0.62 -0.51 12.52
N GLY A 20 1.78 0.10 12.72
CA GLY A 20 2.53 0.08 13.98
C GLY A 20 3.58 -1.04 14.07
N PHE A 21 3.59 -2.00 13.15
CA PHE A 21 4.48 -3.17 13.15
C PHE A 21 5.34 -3.30 11.90
N GLU A 22 5.66 -2.19 11.24
CA GLU A 22 6.31 -2.11 9.91
C GLU A 22 7.82 -2.41 9.94
N SER A 23 8.42 -2.68 11.09
CA SER A 23 9.89 -2.82 11.21
C SER A 23 10.49 -3.84 10.26
N LYS A 24 9.83 -4.99 10.06
CA LYS A 24 10.35 -6.08 9.20
C LYS A 24 10.34 -5.68 7.72
N ILE A 25 9.26 -5.07 7.25
CA ILE A 25 9.16 -4.64 5.84
C ILE A 25 10.10 -3.46 5.56
N ALA A 26 10.25 -2.52 6.50
CA ALA A 26 11.19 -1.40 6.36
C ALA A 26 12.64 -1.89 6.24
N GLU A 27 13.08 -2.84 7.06
CA GLU A 27 14.42 -3.42 6.96
C GLU A 27 14.60 -4.27 5.68
N PHE A 28 13.57 -5.00 5.24
CA PHE A 28 13.60 -5.70 3.96
C PHE A 28 13.80 -4.74 2.79
N MET A 29 13.00 -3.68 2.69
CA MET A 29 13.10 -2.67 1.64
C MET A 29 14.46 -1.96 1.67
N LYS A 30 14.96 -1.62 2.87
CA LYS A 30 16.29 -1.06 3.05
C LYS A 30 17.38 -1.99 2.52
N LYS A 31 17.31 -3.28 2.84
CA LYS A 31 18.25 -4.30 2.31
C LYS A 31 18.19 -4.39 0.78
N GLU A 32 17.00 -4.33 0.19
CA GLU A 32 16.85 -4.30 -1.27
C GLU A 32 17.49 -3.04 -1.88
N LEU A 33 17.29 -1.88 -1.26
CA LEU A 33 17.82 -0.61 -1.75
C LEU A 33 19.33 -0.45 -1.55
N LEU A 34 19.93 -1.11 -0.56
CA LEU A 34 21.40 -1.15 -0.38
C LEU A 34 22.15 -1.76 -1.57
N LYS A 35 21.47 -2.51 -2.43
CA LYS A 35 22.04 -3.02 -3.70
C LYS A 35 22.28 -1.91 -4.73
N TYR A 36 21.70 -0.73 -4.54
CA TYR A 36 21.69 0.38 -5.51
C TYR A 36 22.15 1.72 -4.93
N LEU A 37 21.96 1.92 -3.63
CA LEU A 37 22.25 3.15 -2.91
C LEU A 37 23.21 2.89 -1.74
N PRO A 38 24.17 3.80 -1.47
CA PRO A 38 25.04 3.67 -0.30
C PRO A 38 24.22 3.84 1.00
N LYS A 39 24.68 3.21 2.08
CA LYS A 39 24.03 3.23 3.40
C LYS A 39 23.71 4.65 3.89
N THR A 40 24.55 5.63 3.59
CA THR A 40 24.37 7.04 3.96
C THR A 40 23.16 7.72 3.31
N LYS A 41 22.59 7.11 2.29
CA LYS A 41 21.37 7.61 1.60
C LYS A 41 20.10 6.90 2.05
N LEU A 42 20.19 5.99 3.01
CA LEU A 42 19.07 5.21 3.53
C LEU A 42 18.94 5.43 5.05
N ARG A 43 17.77 5.86 5.49
CA ARG A 43 17.46 6.10 6.91
C ARG A 43 16.11 5.49 7.25
N ILE A 44 16.01 4.78 8.37
CA ILE A 44 14.74 4.46 9.02
C ILE A 44 14.61 5.39 10.23
N ASP A 45 13.51 6.13 10.32
CA ASP A 45 13.24 7.04 11.42
C ASP A 45 12.62 6.33 12.64
N LYS A 46 12.33 7.10 13.70
CA LYS A 46 11.73 6.56 14.93
C LYS A 46 10.29 6.06 14.73
N GLN A 47 9.59 6.57 13.72
CA GLN A 47 8.23 6.15 13.37
C GLN A 47 8.21 4.95 12.40
N LYS A 48 9.40 4.44 12.01
CA LYS A 48 9.61 3.35 11.07
C LYS A 48 9.44 3.72 9.59
N ASN A 49 9.31 5.00 9.26
CA ASN A 49 9.41 5.41 7.87
C ASN A 49 10.82 5.12 7.34
N LEU A 50 10.92 4.45 6.19
CA LEU A 50 12.18 4.30 5.47
C LEU A 50 12.31 5.43 4.45
N ILE A 51 13.41 6.15 4.48
CA ILE A 51 13.72 7.23 3.57
C ILE A 51 14.93 6.85 2.72
N ALA A 52 14.76 6.89 1.39
CA ALA A 52 15.85 6.71 0.42
C ALA A 52 16.05 8.03 -0.34
N THR A 53 17.27 8.56 -0.31
CA THR A 53 17.59 9.86 -0.90
C THR A 53 18.48 9.73 -2.14
N ILE A 54 18.11 10.39 -3.23
CA ILE A 54 18.91 10.60 -4.42
C ILE A 54 19.21 12.08 -4.55
N ASP A 55 20.48 12.47 -4.45
CA ASP A 55 20.86 13.88 -4.54
C ASP A 55 20.58 14.46 -5.93
N GLY A 56 19.92 15.58 -5.95
CA GLY A 56 19.69 16.41 -7.12
C GLY A 56 20.85 17.36 -7.43
N LYS A 57 20.70 18.15 -8.51
CA LYS A 57 21.62 19.24 -8.83
C LYS A 57 21.44 20.42 -7.87
N VAL A 58 20.21 20.62 -7.34
CA VAL A 58 19.87 21.62 -6.34
C VAL A 58 19.48 20.97 -5.02
N LYS A 59 19.64 21.70 -3.90
CA LYS A 59 19.27 21.22 -2.55
C LYS A 59 17.76 21.13 -2.33
N LYS A 60 16.96 21.92 -3.06
CA LYS A 60 15.49 21.83 -3.01
C LYS A 60 15.05 20.39 -3.32
N SER A 61 14.00 19.93 -2.66
CA SER A 61 13.63 18.51 -2.69
C SER A 61 12.20 18.27 -3.17
N ILE A 62 11.96 17.02 -3.58
CA ILE A 62 10.65 16.46 -3.87
C ILE A 62 10.51 15.21 -3.01
N ILE A 63 9.37 15.03 -2.35
CA ILE A 63 9.00 13.76 -1.73
C ILE A 63 8.18 12.96 -2.73
N ILE A 64 8.48 11.65 -2.81
CA ILE A 64 7.67 10.65 -3.49
C ILE A 64 7.39 9.57 -2.44
N GLU A 65 6.14 9.39 -2.06
CA GLU A 65 5.74 8.59 -0.91
C GLU A 65 4.77 7.49 -1.30
N ALA A 66 4.88 6.35 -0.61
CA ALA A 66 3.95 5.23 -0.60
C ALA A 66 3.95 4.61 0.80
N HIS A 67 2.81 4.11 1.29
CA HIS A 67 2.82 3.51 2.62
C HIS A 67 3.19 2.02 2.59
N ALA A 68 3.84 1.57 3.67
CA ALA A 68 4.36 0.22 3.80
C ALA A 68 3.55 -0.63 4.76
N ASP A 69 2.65 0.00 5.49
CA ASP A 69 1.72 -0.70 6.36
C ASP A 69 0.51 -1.23 5.59
N GLU A 70 -0.24 -2.08 6.23
CA GLU A 70 -1.46 -2.71 5.75
C GLU A 70 -2.47 -2.79 6.88
N ILE A 71 -3.75 -2.92 6.57
CA ILE A 71 -4.79 -3.22 7.55
C ILE A 71 -4.49 -4.54 8.26
N GLY A 72 -5.13 -4.77 9.39
CA GLY A 72 -5.00 -6.03 10.12
C GLY A 72 -5.84 -6.01 11.39
N PHE A 73 -5.37 -6.75 12.39
CA PHE A 73 -6.06 -6.86 13.67
C PHE A 73 -5.04 -6.91 14.81
N ILE A 74 -5.54 -6.74 16.02
CA ILE A 74 -4.79 -6.90 17.26
C ILE A 74 -5.53 -7.85 18.20
N VAL A 75 -4.80 -8.72 18.89
CA VAL A 75 -5.37 -9.60 19.92
C VAL A 75 -5.80 -8.75 21.11
N THR A 76 -7.07 -8.82 21.49
CA THR A 76 -7.62 -8.06 22.62
C THR A 76 -7.96 -8.92 23.82
N ASN A 77 -8.35 -10.17 23.62
CA ASN A 77 -8.71 -11.09 24.69
C ASN A 77 -8.46 -12.54 24.32
N VAL A 78 -8.41 -13.41 25.33
CA VAL A 78 -8.47 -14.86 25.20
C VAL A 78 -9.47 -15.35 26.23
N ASP A 79 -10.50 -16.06 25.83
CA ASP A 79 -11.54 -16.58 26.75
C ASP A 79 -11.10 -17.82 27.51
N SER A 80 -11.94 -18.32 28.40
CA SER A 80 -11.67 -19.52 29.22
C SER A 80 -11.55 -20.79 28.38
N LYS A 81 -12.26 -20.86 27.25
CA LYS A 81 -12.23 -22.00 26.31
C LYS A 81 -10.97 -22.01 25.44
N GLY A 82 -10.32 -20.85 25.27
CA GLY A 82 -9.12 -20.65 24.43
C GLY A 82 -9.43 -20.01 23.07
N LEU A 83 -10.61 -19.37 22.92
CA LEU A 83 -10.90 -18.55 21.74
C LEU A 83 -10.32 -17.16 21.93
N ILE A 84 -9.77 -16.63 20.86
CA ILE A 84 -9.09 -15.32 20.84
C ILE A 84 -10.03 -14.30 20.21
N SER A 85 -10.24 -13.17 20.90
CA SER A 85 -10.93 -12.00 20.34
C SER A 85 -9.91 -11.05 19.72
N ILE A 86 -10.30 -10.42 18.63
CA ILE A 86 -9.47 -9.46 17.87
C ILE A 86 -10.22 -8.15 17.67
N GLN A 87 -9.48 -7.10 17.34
CA GLN A 87 -10.01 -5.79 16.95
C GLN A 87 -9.25 -5.29 15.73
N TYR A 88 -9.89 -4.48 14.87
CA TYR A 88 -9.24 -3.93 13.68
C TYR A 88 -8.05 -3.01 14.00
N ILE A 89 -7.03 -3.09 13.17
CA ILE A 89 -6.03 -2.06 12.93
C ILE A 89 -6.32 -1.53 11.51
N GLY A 90 -6.73 -0.28 11.40
CA GLY A 90 -7.24 0.28 10.15
C GLY A 90 -8.71 -0.05 9.88
N GLY A 91 -9.10 0.04 8.62
CA GLY A 91 -10.46 -0.27 8.18
C GLY A 91 -10.68 -1.75 7.89
N GLY A 92 -11.94 -2.21 7.91
CA GLY A 92 -12.25 -3.58 7.54
C GLY A 92 -13.75 -3.83 7.45
N ASP A 93 -14.12 -4.94 6.82
CA ASP A 93 -15.50 -5.39 6.64
C ASP A 93 -15.73 -6.70 7.43
N THR A 94 -16.65 -6.67 8.38
CA THR A 94 -16.99 -7.83 9.21
C THR A 94 -17.64 -8.96 8.42
N GLN A 95 -18.31 -8.66 7.31
CA GLN A 95 -19.02 -9.66 6.49
C GLN A 95 -18.08 -10.69 5.84
N ILE A 96 -16.80 -10.32 5.64
CA ILE A 96 -15.82 -11.20 5.00
C ILE A 96 -14.91 -11.92 6.00
N LEU A 97 -15.14 -11.80 7.31
CA LEU A 97 -14.25 -12.36 8.33
C LEU A 97 -14.36 -13.89 8.48
N THR A 98 -15.56 -14.43 8.35
CA THR A 98 -15.82 -15.86 8.64
C THR A 98 -15.01 -16.80 7.75
N ALA A 99 -14.53 -17.90 8.34
CA ALA A 99 -13.77 -18.96 7.66
C ALA A 99 -12.46 -18.48 7.00
N ARG A 100 -11.83 -17.43 7.54
CA ARG A 100 -10.55 -16.92 7.04
C ARG A 100 -9.36 -17.51 7.78
N HIS A 101 -8.28 -17.69 7.03
CA HIS A 101 -6.97 -17.98 7.59
C HIS A 101 -6.28 -16.69 8.05
N LEU A 102 -5.72 -16.73 9.25
CA LEU A 102 -5.01 -15.61 9.86
C LEU A 102 -3.60 -16.02 10.27
N ASN A 103 -2.72 -15.04 10.37
CA ASN A 103 -1.39 -15.15 10.94
C ASN A 103 -1.29 -14.23 12.15
N ILE A 104 -1.10 -14.77 13.35
CA ILE A 104 -0.80 -14.01 14.56
C ILE A 104 0.72 -13.84 14.63
N LEU A 105 1.18 -12.61 14.70
CA LEU A 105 2.61 -12.26 14.67
C LEU A 105 3.14 -12.15 16.10
N THR A 106 3.69 -13.22 16.61
CA THR A 106 4.19 -13.27 18.00
C THR A 106 5.69 -13.01 18.09
N SER A 107 6.20 -12.77 19.29
CA SER A 107 7.66 -12.66 19.54
C SER A 107 8.43 -13.95 19.23
N LYS A 108 7.74 -15.09 19.14
CA LYS A 108 8.34 -16.42 18.86
C LYS A 108 8.22 -16.83 17.39
N GLY A 109 7.49 -16.06 16.59
CA GLY A 109 7.23 -16.36 15.19
C GLY A 109 5.74 -16.22 14.84
N ILE A 110 5.36 -16.74 13.69
CA ILE A 110 3.98 -16.71 13.20
C ILE A 110 3.23 -17.91 13.78
N VAL A 111 2.04 -17.64 14.33
CA VAL A 111 1.08 -18.66 14.75
C VAL A 111 -0.10 -18.63 13.77
N ASN A 112 -0.35 -19.74 13.08
CA ASN A 112 -1.49 -19.86 12.18
C ASN A 112 -2.79 -19.96 12.97
N ALA A 113 -3.82 -19.28 12.49
CA ALA A 113 -5.13 -19.25 13.12
C ALA A 113 -6.24 -19.28 12.06
N VAL A 114 -7.45 -19.56 12.50
CA VAL A 114 -8.65 -19.50 11.65
C VAL A 114 -9.76 -18.77 12.40
N ILE A 115 -10.66 -18.14 11.67
CA ILE A 115 -11.91 -17.61 12.24
C ILE A 115 -12.98 -18.70 12.10
N ASN A 116 -13.53 -19.12 13.24
CA ASN A 116 -14.58 -20.14 13.28
C ASN A 116 -15.90 -19.62 12.71
N ARG A 117 -16.71 -20.55 12.22
CA ARG A 117 -18.10 -20.33 11.83
C ARG A 117 -18.94 -21.52 12.27
N LYS A 118 -20.19 -21.29 12.62
CA LYS A 118 -21.17 -22.35 12.87
C LYS A 118 -21.40 -23.19 11.61
N HIS A 119 -21.62 -24.46 11.78
CA HIS A 119 -21.88 -25.35 10.66
C HIS A 119 -23.17 -24.97 9.93
N SER A 120 -23.14 -24.92 8.60
CA SER A 120 -24.30 -24.53 7.77
C SER A 120 -25.56 -25.35 8.05
N HIS A 121 -25.41 -26.64 8.37
CA HIS A 121 -26.53 -27.51 8.73
C HIS A 121 -27.16 -27.22 10.11
N LEU A 122 -26.54 -26.37 10.92
CA LEU A 122 -27.03 -25.93 12.23
C LEU A 122 -27.51 -24.48 12.22
N ILE A 123 -27.42 -23.81 11.09
CA ILE A 123 -27.95 -22.47 10.89
C ILE A 123 -29.41 -22.61 10.51
N GLY A 124 -30.32 -22.08 11.34
CA GLY A 124 -31.76 -22.04 11.04
C GLY A 124 -32.08 -20.93 10.01
N ASP A 125 -33.26 -21.00 9.40
CA ASP A 125 -33.70 -20.01 8.40
C ASP A 125 -33.80 -18.58 8.97
N GLU A 126 -33.93 -18.42 10.30
CA GLU A 126 -33.97 -17.15 11.01
C GLU A 126 -32.63 -16.71 11.62
N ASP A 127 -31.61 -17.60 11.58
CA ASP A 127 -30.29 -17.32 12.14
C ASP A 127 -29.45 -16.51 11.14
N ASP A 128 -29.46 -15.19 11.27
CA ASP A 128 -28.51 -14.32 10.54
C ASP A 128 -27.14 -14.36 11.26
N GLU A 129 -26.30 -15.37 10.92
CA GLU A 129 -24.96 -15.48 11.47
C GLU A 129 -23.97 -14.50 10.83
N LYS A 130 -24.29 -13.23 10.88
CA LYS A 130 -23.35 -12.17 10.59
C LYS A 130 -22.46 -11.90 11.80
N ILE A 131 -21.20 -11.63 11.55
CA ILE A 131 -20.32 -11.03 12.55
C ILE A 131 -20.62 -9.53 12.52
N ASP A 132 -21.45 -9.06 13.44
CA ASP A 132 -21.79 -7.64 13.52
C ASP A 132 -20.61 -6.81 14.01
N ASN A 133 -19.85 -7.36 14.96
CA ASN A 133 -18.67 -6.71 15.52
C ASN A 133 -17.44 -7.63 15.39
N VAL A 134 -16.30 -7.06 15.01
CA VAL A 134 -15.05 -7.82 14.86
C VAL A 134 -14.62 -8.56 16.13
N GLN A 135 -14.93 -8.05 17.31
CA GLN A 135 -14.63 -8.72 18.59
C GLN A 135 -15.41 -10.01 18.81
N ASP A 136 -16.50 -10.23 18.08
CA ASP A 136 -17.31 -11.44 18.15
C ASP A 136 -16.72 -12.56 17.26
N ALA A 137 -15.74 -12.21 16.42
CA ALA A 137 -14.99 -13.19 15.64
C ALA A 137 -14.21 -14.12 16.57
N GLN A 138 -14.49 -15.42 16.48
CA GLN A 138 -13.85 -16.45 17.28
C GLN A 138 -12.60 -16.97 16.58
N VAL A 139 -11.43 -16.46 16.95
CA VAL A 139 -10.16 -16.89 16.38
C VAL A 139 -9.60 -18.10 17.15
N ASP A 140 -9.29 -19.16 16.43
CA ASP A 140 -8.82 -20.44 16.96
C ASP A 140 -7.43 -20.77 16.41
N ILE A 141 -6.53 -21.20 17.29
CA ILE A 141 -5.17 -21.69 16.97
C ILE A 141 -5.00 -23.18 17.23
N GLY A 142 -6.11 -23.93 17.43
CA GLY A 142 -6.08 -25.36 17.69
C GLY A 142 -5.65 -25.77 19.10
N ILE A 143 -5.58 -24.84 20.05
CA ILE A 143 -5.19 -25.07 21.44
C ILE A 143 -6.34 -24.73 22.37
N ARG A 144 -6.55 -25.54 23.39
CA ARG A 144 -7.63 -25.34 24.36
C ARG A 144 -7.10 -24.71 25.68
N GLY A 145 -7.94 -23.85 26.26
CA GLY A 145 -7.75 -23.24 27.56
C GLY A 145 -6.81 -22.04 27.55
N ARG A 146 -7.32 -20.95 28.16
CA ARG A 146 -6.65 -19.64 28.24
C ARG A 146 -5.17 -19.71 28.59
N LYS A 147 -4.81 -20.47 29.63
CA LYS A 147 -3.42 -20.58 30.11
C LYS A 147 -2.45 -21.12 29.07
N ASN A 148 -2.92 -22.04 28.23
CA ASN A 148 -2.09 -22.65 27.17
C ASN A 148 -1.92 -21.71 25.99
N ILE A 149 -2.99 -21.02 25.58
CA ILE A 149 -2.95 -20.00 24.54
C ILE A 149 -1.96 -18.89 24.90
N LEU A 150 -2.04 -18.35 26.12
CA LEU A 150 -1.18 -17.24 26.57
C LEU A 150 0.32 -17.59 26.68
N LYS A 151 0.69 -18.87 26.55
CA LYS A 151 2.10 -19.28 26.38
C LYS A 151 2.63 -18.99 24.97
N GLN A 152 1.75 -18.88 23.98
CA GLN A 152 2.09 -18.70 22.56
C GLN A 152 1.71 -17.30 22.05
N VAL A 153 0.50 -16.85 22.38
CA VAL A 153 -0.10 -15.58 21.92
C VAL A 153 -0.27 -14.65 23.11
N LYS A 154 -0.05 -13.37 22.93
CA LYS A 154 -0.23 -12.33 23.95
C LYS A 154 -1.29 -11.32 23.52
N ILE A 155 -1.93 -10.70 24.51
CA ILE A 155 -2.73 -9.50 24.27
C ILE A 155 -1.80 -8.44 23.66
N GLY A 156 -2.26 -7.82 22.56
CA GLY A 156 -1.46 -6.84 21.80
C GLY A 156 -0.62 -7.44 20.67
N ASP A 157 -0.60 -8.76 20.48
CA ASP A 157 0.04 -9.35 19.29
C ASP A 157 -0.77 -8.96 18.03
N PRO A 158 -0.12 -8.48 16.98
CA PRO A 158 -0.80 -8.14 15.74
C PRO A 158 -1.19 -9.39 14.94
N VAL A 159 -2.26 -9.26 14.20
CA VAL A 159 -2.84 -10.33 13.38
C VAL A 159 -3.10 -9.79 11.98
N VAL A 160 -2.83 -10.59 10.96
CA VAL A 160 -3.13 -10.26 9.56
C VAL A 160 -3.85 -11.42 8.89
N TYR A 161 -4.53 -11.15 7.79
CA TYR A 161 -4.92 -12.24 6.89
C TYR A 161 -3.66 -12.98 6.42
N GLN A 162 -3.79 -14.28 6.20
CA GLN A 162 -2.68 -15.05 5.66
C GLN A 162 -2.27 -14.48 4.29
N PRO A 163 -1.02 -14.02 4.10
CA PRO A 163 -0.61 -13.45 2.83
C PRO A 163 -0.69 -14.46 1.70
N ILE A 164 -1.33 -14.06 0.62
CA ILE A 164 -1.40 -14.82 -0.63
C ILE A 164 -0.86 -13.97 -1.78
N PHE A 165 -0.32 -14.62 -2.80
CA PHE A 165 0.10 -13.99 -4.04
C PHE A 165 -0.06 -14.98 -5.18
N GLU A 166 -1.07 -14.78 -6.00
CA GLU A 166 -1.46 -15.69 -7.07
C GLU A 166 -1.54 -14.97 -8.40
N LYS A 167 -0.97 -15.58 -9.42
CA LYS A 167 -1.16 -15.13 -10.80
C LYS A 167 -2.48 -15.69 -11.32
N LEU A 168 -3.35 -14.79 -11.73
CA LEU A 168 -4.55 -15.15 -12.46
C LEU A 168 -4.22 -15.36 -13.95
N SER A 169 -5.24 -15.64 -14.76
CA SER A 169 -5.07 -15.79 -16.20
C SER A 169 -4.45 -14.56 -16.84
N GLU A 170 -3.57 -14.76 -17.81
CA GLU A 170 -2.93 -13.69 -18.56
C GLU A 170 -3.68 -13.46 -19.87
N ASP A 171 -4.11 -12.24 -20.10
CA ASP A 171 -4.58 -11.77 -21.41
C ASP A 171 -3.49 -10.98 -22.13
N LYS A 172 -3.15 -11.35 -23.35
CA LYS A 172 -2.09 -10.69 -24.13
C LYS A 172 -2.32 -9.18 -24.33
N LYS A 173 -3.58 -8.74 -24.40
CA LYS A 173 -3.94 -7.33 -24.59
C LYS A 173 -4.02 -6.58 -23.26
N GLN A 174 -4.57 -7.21 -22.22
CA GLN A 174 -4.79 -6.59 -20.91
C GLN A 174 -3.59 -6.75 -19.98
N GLY A 175 -2.79 -7.80 -20.09
CA GLY A 175 -1.63 -8.11 -19.25
C GLY A 175 -1.92 -9.14 -18.18
N GLN A 176 -0.99 -9.31 -17.24
CA GLN A 176 -1.09 -10.27 -16.14
C GLN A 176 -1.81 -9.66 -14.95
N PHE A 177 -2.92 -10.25 -14.57
CA PHE A 177 -3.62 -9.99 -13.32
C PHE A 177 -3.00 -10.81 -12.19
N VAL A 178 -2.96 -10.23 -11.00
CA VAL A 178 -2.44 -10.87 -9.78
C VAL A 178 -3.43 -10.63 -8.66
N ALA A 179 -3.75 -11.69 -7.92
CA ALA A 179 -4.53 -11.61 -6.69
C ALA A 179 -3.62 -11.77 -5.47
N GLY A 180 -3.91 -11.04 -4.40
CA GLY A 180 -3.10 -11.10 -3.17
C GLY A 180 -3.71 -10.26 -2.05
N TYR A 181 -2.99 -10.18 -0.92
CA TYR A 181 -3.37 -9.35 0.23
C TYR A 181 -2.31 -8.30 0.49
N GLY A 182 -2.73 -7.06 0.74
CA GLY A 182 -1.83 -5.94 1.05
C GLY A 182 -1.13 -5.34 -0.17
N PHE A 183 -1.76 -5.38 -1.36
CA PHE A 183 -1.33 -4.53 -2.47
C PHE A 183 -1.51 -3.05 -2.16
N ASP A 184 -2.43 -2.74 -1.30
CA ASP A 184 -2.59 -1.49 -0.58
C ASP A 184 -1.57 -1.41 0.57
N ASP A 185 -0.50 -0.51 0.57
CA ASP A 185 0.06 0.10 -0.65
C ASP A 185 1.48 -0.44 -0.90
N LYS A 186 1.68 -1.76 -0.66
CA LYS A 186 2.96 -2.41 -1.02
C LYS A 186 3.20 -2.39 -2.53
N SER A 187 2.15 -2.18 -3.33
CA SER A 187 2.26 -1.95 -4.77
C SER A 187 2.92 -0.60 -5.09
N GLY A 188 2.60 0.45 -4.36
CA GLY A 188 3.29 1.73 -4.42
C GLY A 188 4.73 1.62 -3.92
N CYS A 189 4.97 0.94 -2.80
CA CYS A 189 6.32 0.64 -2.33
C CYS A 189 7.16 -0.08 -3.40
N PHE A 190 6.60 -1.08 -4.07
CA PHE A 190 7.24 -1.76 -5.19
C PHE A 190 7.56 -0.78 -6.32
N MET A 191 6.62 0.10 -6.69
CA MET A 191 6.83 1.11 -7.72
C MET A 191 7.97 2.07 -7.36
N LEU A 192 8.07 2.50 -6.08
CA LEU A 192 9.17 3.35 -5.60
C LEU A 192 10.52 2.65 -5.73
N ILE A 193 10.64 1.41 -5.26
CA ILE A 193 11.88 0.63 -5.34
C ILE A 193 12.33 0.49 -6.80
N GLU A 194 11.42 0.10 -7.70
CA GLU A 194 11.75 -0.06 -9.12
C GLU A 194 12.07 1.28 -9.79
N THR A 195 11.42 2.37 -9.40
CA THR A 195 11.73 3.73 -9.88
C THR A 195 13.14 4.15 -9.48
N ILE A 196 13.53 3.95 -8.22
CA ILE A 196 14.91 4.18 -7.74
C ILE A 196 15.91 3.41 -8.58
N LYS A 197 15.70 2.10 -8.79
CA LYS A 197 16.56 1.25 -9.62
C LYS A 197 16.71 1.79 -11.05
N GLU A 198 15.61 2.21 -11.67
CA GLU A 198 15.61 2.75 -13.03
C GLU A 198 16.30 4.12 -13.12
N ILE A 199 16.19 4.98 -12.10
CA ILE A 199 16.92 6.26 -12.03
C ILE A 199 18.42 6.00 -11.92
N ILE A 200 18.85 5.15 -10.98
CA ILE A 200 20.28 4.84 -10.79
C ILE A 200 20.89 4.22 -12.05
N LYS A 201 20.20 3.25 -12.68
CA LYS A 201 20.64 2.65 -13.94
C LYS A 201 20.76 3.66 -15.07
N SER A 202 19.96 4.70 -15.09
CA SER A 202 20.02 5.74 -16.14
C SER A 202 21.30 6.58 -16.10
N ARG A 203 22.01 6.60 -14.94
CA ARG A 203 23.16 7.47 -14.66
C ARG A 203 22.88 8.95 -14.82
N LYS A 204 21.59 9.35 -14.86
CA LYS A 204 21.18 10.74 -14.96
C LYS A 204 20.95 11.31 -13.57
N LYS A 205 21.47 12.50 -13.31
CA LYS A 205 21.25 13.22 -12.06
C LYS A 205 19.92 14.00 -12.14
N PRO A 206 18.98 13.81 -11.19
CA PRO A 206 17.74 14.57 -11.16
C PRO A 206 18.01 16.06 -10.90
N GLU A 207 17.07 16.94 -11.25
CA GLU A 207 17.21 18.38 -11.00
C GLU A 207 17.09 18.68 -9.49
N TYR A 208 16.07 18.12 -8.84
CA TYR A 208 15.79 18.23 -7.40
C TYR A 208 16.32 17.03 -6.64
N THR A 209 16.66 17.22 -5.37
CA THR A 209 16.89 16.07 -4.47
C THR A 209 15.58 15.31 -4.30
N LEU A 210 15.63 13.99 -4.45
CA LEU A 210 14.47 13.10 -4.35
C LEU A 210 14.52 12.34 -3.04
N HIS A 211 13.47 12.47 -2.24
CA HIS A 211 13.25 11.64 -1.06
C HIS A 211 12.13 10.65 -1.36
N PHE A 212 12.48 9.40 -1.53
CA PHE A 212 11.53 8.30 -1.61
C PHE A 212 11.22 7.86 -0.19
N VAL A 213 9.96 8.03 0.21
CA VAL A 213 9.49 7.75 1.57
C VAL A 213 8.57 6.55 1.53
N PHE A 214 8.95 5.51 2.26
CA PHE A 214 8.09 4.36 2.53
C PHE A 214 7.51 4.60 3.91
N SER A 215 6.31 5.15 3.97
CA SER A 215 5.71 5.61 5.20
C SER A 215 5.08 4.47 6.00
N ALA A 216 4.88 4.71 7.28
CA ALA A 216 4.25 3.81 8.23
C ALA A 216 2.96 4.45 8.76
N ARG A 217 1.98 3.61 9.17
CA ARG A 217 0.77 4.01 9.90
C ARG A 217 -0.22 4.85 9.08
N GLU A 218 -0.22 4.70 7.77
CA GLU A 218 -1.20 5.34 6.90
C GLU A 218 -2.62 4.90 7.28
N GLU A 219 -2.82 3.59 7.38
CA GLU A 219 -4.11 2.93 7.59
C GLU A 219 -4.80 3.30 8.92
N ILE A 220 -4.07 3.89 9.85
CA ILE A 220 -4.60 4.44 11.11
C ILE A 220 -4.58 5.97 11.15
N GLY A 221 -4.49 6.61 9.97
CA GLY A 221 -4.58 8.06 9.81
C GLY A 221 -3.42 8.85 10.42
N ASN A 222 -2.22 8.27 10.47
CA ASN A 222 -1.04 8.92 11.02
C ASN A 222 0.05 9.19 9.96
N PRO A 223 -0.22 10.09 9.00
CA PRO A 223 0.68 10.40 7.89
C PRO A 223 2.02 11.01 8.35
N PRO A 224 3.08 10.97 7.53
CA PRO A 224 4.43 11.38 7.89
C PRO A 224 4.62 12.91 7.96
N LYS A 225 3.70 13.64 8.64
CA LYS A 225 3.70 15.11 8.74
C LYS A 225 5.00 15.68 9.33
N LYS A 226 5.54 15.04 10.37
CA LYS A 226 6.79 15.47 11.00
C LYS A 226 7.96 15.39 10.02
N LEU A 227 8.08 14.28 9.32
CA LEU A 227 9.10 14.05 8.31
C LEU A 227 8.97 15.06 7.15
N THR A 228 7.74 15.31 6.68
CA THR A 228 7.49 16.28 5.61
C THR A 228 7.89 17.70 6.01
N ARG A 229 7.62 18.12 7.26
CA ARG A 229 8.09 19.42 7.79
C ARG A 229 9.62 19.49 7.90
N GLU A 230 10.29 18.38 8.25
CA GLU A 230 11.75 18.30 8.31
C GLU A 230 12.37 18.44 6.92
N LEU A 231 11.83 17.75 5.91
CA LEU A 231 12.37 17.70 4.55
C LEU A 231 11.99 18.92 3.69
N LYS A 232 10.93 19.65 4.04
CA LYS A 232 10.44 20.87 3.37
C LYS A 232 10.41 20.75 1.84
N PRO A 233 9.62 19.81 1.28
CA PRO A 233 9.62 19.58 -0.15
C PRO A 233 8.95 20.71 -0.93
N GLU A 234 9.41 20.98 -2.15
CA GLU A 234 8.75 21.87 -3.11
C GLU A 234 7.51 21.20 -3.74
N LEU A 235 7.45 19.88 -3.72
CA LEU A 235 6.36 19.08 -4.25
C LEU A 235 6.27 17.76 -3.48
N TYR A 236 5.05 17.36 -3.17
CA TYR A 236 4.73 16.06 -2.61
C TYR A 236 3.99 15.21 -3.64
N VAL A 237 4.54 14.04 -3.97
CA VAL A 237 3.95 13.05 -4.86
C VAL A 237 3.54 11.87 -3.98
N GLY A 238 2.25 11.72 -3.72
CA GLY A 238 1.73 10.55 -3.03
C GLY A 238 1.41 9.43 -4.01
N LEU A 239 1.86 8.25 -3.68
CA LEU A 239 1.36 7.03 -4.28
C LEU A 239 0.40 6.39 -3.29
N ASP A 240 -0.65 5.81 -3.82
CA ASP A 240 -1.60 4.99 -3.10
C ASP A 240 -2.45 4.25 -4.12
N VAL A 241 -3.14 3.18 -3.76
CA VAL A 241 -4.02 2.48 -4.67
C VAL A 241 -5.31 3.25 -4.90
N THR A 242 -6.08 2.90 -5.93
CA THR A 242 -7.39 3.51 -6.19
C THR A 242 -8.40 2.51 -6.70
N PHE A 243 -9.67 2.86 -6.59
CA PHE A 243 -10.80 2.01 -6.93
C PHE A 243 -10.87 1.72 -8.42
N ALA A 244 -10.67 0.46 -8.82
CA ALA A 244 -11.05 0.00 -10.14
C ALA A 244 -12.57 -0.16 -10.20
N THR A 245 -13.18 0.24 -11.32
CA THR A 245 -14.63 0.22 -11.52
C THR A 245 -15.06 -0.70 -12.66
N ASP A 246 -14.16 -1.54 -13.14
CA ASP A 246 -14.40 -2.50 -14.22
C ASP A 246 -14.98 -3.84 -13.72
N TYR A 247 -15.53 -3.85 -12.50
CA TYR A 247 -16.28 -4.94 -11.92
C TYR A 247 -17.44 -4.36 -11.06
N GLY A 248 -18.54 -5.05 -10.96
CA GLY A 248 -19.73 -4.57 -10.22
C GLY A 248 -20.44 -3.39 -10.94
N GLU A 249 -21.73 -3.28 -10.70
CA GLU A 249 -22.55 -2.25 -11.30
C GLU A 249 -22.51 -0.94 -10.48
N GLY A 250 -22.56 0.19 -11.16
CA GLY A 250 -22.74 1.50 -10.51
C GLY A 250 -21.48 2.19 -10.01
N LEU A 251 -20.37 1.49 -9.81
CA LEU A 251 -19.13 2.04 -9.24
C LEU A 251 -18.58 3.25 -10.04
N GLU A 252 -18.77 3.26 -11.37
CA GLU A 252 -18.32 4.38 -12.22
C GLU A 252 -19.00 5.70 -11.88
N LYS A 253 -20.23 5.66 -11.36
CA LYS A 253 -20.99 6.87 -10.96
C LYS A 253 -20.42 7.49 -9.69
N GLU A 254 -19.83 6.69 -8.82
CA GLU A 254 -19.32 7.13 -7.52
C GLU A 254 -17.91 7.71 -7.63
N VAL A 255 -16.99 6.99 -8.30
CA VAL A 255 -15.56 7.32 -8.29
C VAL A 255 -14.96 7.56 -9.68
N GLY A 256 -15.77 7.50 -10.73
CA GLY A 256 -15.32 7.63 -12.12
C GLY A 256 -14.83 6.31 -12.71
N ARG A 257 -14.72 6.28 -14.05
CA ARG A 257 -14.29 5.08 -14.77
C ARG A 257 -12.81 4.81 -14.56
N CYS A 258 -12.47 3.61 -14.10
CA CYS A 258 -11.11 3.14 -13.91
C CYS A 258 -11.02 1.62 -14.12
N GLU A 259 -10.19 1.17 -15.04
CA GLU A 259 -10.09 -0.22 -15.45
C GLU A 259 -8.68 -0.78 -15.23
N LEU A 260 -8.57 -2.01 -14.73
CA LEU A 260 -7.30 -2.72 -14.63
C LEU A 260 -6.70 -2.98 -16.03
N GLY A 261 -5.38 -2.80 -16.18
CA GLY A 261 -4.66 -2.99 -17.43
C GLY A 261 -4.77 -1.83 -18.43
N LYS A 262 -5.45 -0.75 -18.07
CA LYS A 262 -5.65 0.44 -18.93
C LYS A 262 -4.70 1.59 -18.59
N GLY A 263 -3.95 1.51 -17.54
CA GLY A 263 -2.93 2.50 -17.18
C GLY A 263 -2.98 2.92 -15.72
N ILE A 264 -1.93 3.61 -15.31
CA ILE A 264 -1.82 4.22 -13.98
C ILE A 264 -2.78 5.41 -13.87
N VAL A 265 -3.37 5.63 -12.70
CA VAL A 265 -4.26 6.78 -12.47
C VAL A 265 -3.45 8.00 -12.02
N VAL A 266 -3.81 9.16 -12.56
CA VAL A 266 -3.35 10.48 -12.09
C VAL A 266 -4.57 11.25 -11.63
N TYR A 267 -4.57 11.70 -10.38
CA TYR A 267 -5.69 12.47 -9.84
C TYR A 267 -5.71 13.91 -10.34
N ARG A 268 -6.93 14.43 -10.51
CA ARG A 268 -7.24 15.83 -10.85
C ARG A 268 -8.26 16.40 -9.86
N GLY A 269 -8.28 17.69 -9.67
CA GLY A 269 -9.33 18.35 -8.87
C GLY A 269 -8.79 19.06 -7.64
N VAL A 270 -9.55 19.00 -6.54
CA VAL A 270 -9.25 19.74 -5.32
C VAL A 270 -7.94 19.26 -4.70
N ASN A 271 -7.13 20.20 -4.22
CA ASN A 271 -5.83 19.94 -3.58
C ASN A 271 -4.76 19.30 -4.50
N ILE A 272 -4.99 19.26 -5.81
CA ILE A 272 -4.03 18.71 -6.78
C ILE A 272 -3.35 19.82 -7.57
N HIS A 273 -2.01 19.81 -7.63
CA HIS A 273 -1.23 20.81 -8.35
C HIS A 273 -1.31 20.62 -9.87
N ASN A 274 -2.17 21.40 -10.53
CA ASN A 274 -2.52 21.27 -11.94
C ASN A 274 -1.31 21.33 -12.89
N GLU A 275 -0.32 22.19 -12.64
CA GLU A 275 0.86 22.28 -13.52
C GLU A 275 1.70 21.01 -13.49
N THR A 276 1.76 20.33 -12.35
CA THR A 276 2.39 19.00 -12.25
C THR A 276 1.60 17.96 -13.03
N VAL A 277 0.27 17.97 -12.94
CA VAL A 277 -0.59 17.06 -13.74
C VAL A 277 -0.37 17.28 -15.24
N LYS A 278 -0.36 18.55 -15.72
CA LYS A 278 -0.06 18.86 -17.12
C LYS A 278 1.32 18.35 -17.56
N LEU A 279 2.31 18.37 -16.65
CA LEU A 279 3.63 17.80 -16.93
C LEU A 279 3.56 16.29 -17.05
N LEU A 280 2.86 15.59 -16.14
CA LEU A 280 2.65 14.14 -16.20
C LEU A 280 1.96 13.74 -17.51
N ASP A 281 0.96 14.50 -17.96
CA ASP A 281 0.27 14.31 -19.25
C ASP A 281 1.25 14.36 -20.43
N ARG A 282 2.11 15.40 -20.46
CA ARG A 282 3.13 15.53 -21.52
C ARG A 282 4.13 14.37 -21.50
N ILE A 283 4.57 13.95 -20.29
CA ILE A 283 5.48 12.82 -20.12
C ILE A 283 4.82 11.54 -20.60
N ALA A 284 3.57 11.28 -20.19
CA ALA A 284 2.82 10.10 -20.58
C ALA A 284 2.65 10.01 -22.11
N LYS A 285 2.22 11.11 -22.74
CA LYS A 285 2.09 11.19 -24.21
C LYS A 285 3.41 10.93 -24.92
N LYS A 286 4.50 11.62 -24.50
CA LYS A 286 5.83 11.49 -25.11
C LYS A 286 6.38 10.08 -25.04
N ASN A 287 6.16 9.38 -23.92
CA ASN A 287 6.72 8.06 -23.66
C ASN A 287 5.72 6.91 -23.91
N LYS A 288 4.55 7.20 -24.51
CA LYS A 288 3.48 6.22 -24.77
C LYS A 288 3.03 5.46 -23.53
N ILE A 289 3.03 6.13 -22.36
CA ILE A 289 2.57 5.59 -21.09
C ILE A 289 1.06 5.76 -21.03
N LYS A 290 0.33 4.70 -20.73
CA LYS A 290 -1.11 4.78 -20.51
C LYS A 290 -1.41 5.32 -19.14
N ILE A 291 -2.28 6.33 -19.09
CA ILE A 291 -2.79 6.94 -17.85
C ILE A 291 -4.31 7.02 -17.91
N GLN A 292 -4.92 6.96 -16.75
CA GLN A 292 -6.33 7.20 -16.50
C GLN A 292 -6.47 8.35 -15.53
N TYR A 293 -7.69 8.85 -15.31
CA TYR A 293 -7.93 9.96 -14.39
C TYR A 293 -9.07 9.64 -13.45
N GLN A 294 -8.90 10.05 -12.20
CA GLN A 294 -9.99 10.13 -11.23
C GLN A 294 -10.00 11.53 -10.59
N ALA A 295 -11.15 11.90 -10.02
CA ALA A 295 -11.34 13.20 -9.41
C ALA A 295 -11.00 13.17 -7.92
N SER A 296 -10.19 14.13 -7.45
CA SER A 296 -10.06 14.42 -6.03
C SER A 296 -11.10 15.46 -5.63
N VAL A 297 -11.95 15.13 -4.66
CA VAL A 297 -12.95 16.04 -4.09
C VAL A 297 -12.45 16.73 -2.81
N GLY A 298 -11.19 16.55 -2.46
CA GLY A 298 -10.55 17.13 -1.28
C GLY A 298 -9.82 16.06 -0.45
N ASN A 299 -10.37 15.70 0.69
CA ASN A 299 -9.86 14.56 1.46
C ASN A 299 -10.41 13.26 0.91
N ILE A 300 -9.54 12.41 0.37
CA ILE A 300 -9.89 11.11 -0.22
C ILE A 300 -9.19 9.94 0.51
N GLY A 301 -8.80 10.18 1.79
CA GLY A 301 -8.19 9.15 2.63
C GLY A 301 -6.68 9.01 2.51
N TYR A 302 -6.05 9.53 1.46
CA TYR A 302 -4.62 9.34 1.20
C TYR A 302 -3.73 10.26 2.05
N ASN A 303 -2.55 9.77 2.44
CA ASN A 303 -1.51 10.57 3.09
C ASN A 303 -1.26 11.90 2.35
N ALA A 304 -1.17 11.86 1.03
CA ALA A 304 -0.91 13.02 0.18
C ALA A 304 -1.92 14.16 0.39
N THR A 305 -3.21 13.85 0.57
CA THR A 305 -4.24 14.88 0.80
C THR A 305 -4.06 15.57 2.15
N SER A 306 -3.51 14.87 3.14
CA SER A 306 -3.16 15.44 4.44
C SER A 306 -1.90 16.32 4.41
N MET A 307 -1.09 16.23 3.35
CA MET A 307 0.14 17.01 3.21
C MET A 307 -0.08 18.41 2.65
N VAL A 308 -1.25 18.72 2.11
CA VAL A 308 -1.59 20.07 1.57
C VAL A 308 -1.38 21.18 2.60
N CYS A 309 -1.57 20.91 3.89
CA CYS A 309 -1.31 21.87 4.97
C CYS A 309 0.20 22.10 5.25
N ILE A 310 1.10 21.38 4.58
CA ILE A 310 2.56 21.43 4.80
C ILE A 310 3.30 21.75 3.49
N CYS A 311 2.77 21.27 2.37
CA CYS A 311 3.34 21.45 1.03
C CYS A 311 2.22 21.90 0.08
N ASP A 312 2.35 23.11 -0.48
CA ASP A 312 1.32 23.73 -1.34
C ASP A 312 1.12 22.97 -2.66
N ARG A 313 2.08 22.14 -3.04
CA ARG A 313 2.05 21.40 -4.30
C ARG A 313 1.97 19.90 -4.00
N VAL A 314 0.81 19.33 -4.24
CA VAL A 314 0.56 17.89 -4.05
C VAL A 314 0.06 17.29 -5.35
N VAL A 315 0.46 16.07 -5.65
CA VAL A 315 -0.08 15.26 -6.74
C VAL A 315 -0.18 13.80 -6.31
N ILE A 316 -1.17 13.10 -6.83
CA ILE A 316 -1.42 11.69 -6.51
C ILE A 316 -1.35 10.86 -7.77
N ILE A 317 -0.63 9.74 -7.70
CA ILE A 317 -0.48 8.74 -8.75
C ILE A 317 -0.83 7.39 -8.14
N ALA A 318 -1.83 6.69 -8.71
CA ALA A 318 -2.43 5.54 -8.08
C ALA A 318 -2.55 4.33 -9.02
N PRO A 319 -2.04 3.14 -8.66
CA PRO A 319 -2.39 1.93 -9.37
C PRO A 319 -3.85 1.54 -9.08
N PRO A 320 -4.64 1.18 -10.13
CA PRO A 320 -5.98 0.66 -9.92
C PRO A 320 -5.96 -0.67 -9.15
N LEU A 321 -6.91 -0.84 -8.23
CA LEU A 321 -7.07 -2.01 -7.39
C LEU A 321 -8.54 -2.41 -7.32
N ARG A 322 -8.84 -3.71 -7.37
CA ARG A 322 -10.16 -4.26 -7.02
C ARG A 322 -10.14 -4.81 -5.61
N CYS A 323 -11.28 -4.74 -4.94
CA CYS A 323 -11.48 -5.34 -3.62
C CYS A 323 -10.50 -4.82 -2.55
N MET A 324 -10.27 -3.50 -2.52
CA MET A 324 -9.46 -2.83 -1.49
C MET A 324 -9.92 -3.23 -0.08
N HIS A 325 -8.96 -3.35 0.86
CA HIS A 325 -9.22 -3.72 2.27
C HIS A 325 -9.90 -5.08 2.47
N THR A 326 -9.66 -6.01 1.53
CA THR A 326 -10.14 -7.40 1.64
C THR A 326 -8.98 -8.40 1.65
N PRO A 327 -9.21 -9.67 2.06
CA PRO A 327 -8.16 -10.70 2.02
C PRO A 327 -7.63 -11.00 0.61
N VAL A 328 -8.36 -10.60 -0.43
CA VAL A 328 -8.04 -10.89 -1.83
C VAL A 328 -8.26 -9.64 -2.69
N GLU A 329 -7.23 -8.86 -2.80
CA GLU A 329 -7.15 -7.71 -3.71
C GLU A 329 -6.65 -8.15 -5.08
N THR A 330 -6.97 -7.39 -6.14
CA THR A 330 -6.52 -7.72 -7.50
C THR A 330 -5.94 -6.49 -8.19
N ILE A 331 -4.75 -6.64 -8.77
CA ILE A 331 -4.06 -5.62 -9.55
C ILE A 331 -3.63 -6.14 -10.92
N ASN A 332 -3.22 -5.23 -11.80
CA ASN A 332 -2.61 -5.58 -13.08
C ASN A 332 -1.15 -5.12 -13.13
N LEU A 333 -0.23 -6.06 -13.38
CA LEU A 333 1.21 -5.77 -13.43
C LEU A 333 1.61 -4.77 -14.52
N LYS A 334 0.76 -4.56 -15.53
CA LYS A 334 1.00 -3.61 -16.60
C LYS A 334 0.83 -2.17 -16.12
N ASP A 335 -0.16 -1.93 -15.25
CA ASP A 335 -0.39 -0.61 -14.66
C ASP A 335 0.76 -0.19 -13.76
N LEU A 336 1.29 -1.10 -12.94
CA LEU A 336 2.51 -0.85 -12.15
C LEU A 336 3.71 -0.47 -13.04
N ASN A 337 3.89 -1.15 -14.20
CA ASN A 337 4.96 -0.79 -15.12
C ASN A 337 4.76 0.60 -15.74
N TYR A 338 3.54 1.00 -16.03
CA TYR A 338 3.23 2.36 -16.49
C TYR A 338 3.55 3.38 -15.39
N GLY A 339 3.20 3.10 -14.13
CA GLY A 339 3.53 3.94 -12.99
C GLY A 339 5.03 4.12 -12.80
N ILE A 340 5.81 3.03 -12.80
CA ILE A 340 7.27 3.06 -12.70
C ILE A 340 7.88 3.91 -13.84
N SER A 341 7.39 3.73 -15.07
CA SER A 341 7.87 4.49 -16.22
C SER A 341 7.52 5.98 -16.10
N LEU A 342 6.31 6.30 -15.63
CA LEU A 342 5.86 7.67 -15.42
C LEU A 342 6.71 8.36 -14.36
N LEU A 343 6.88 7.75 -13.20
CA LEU A 343 7.67 8.26 -12.09
C LEU A 343 9.13 8.49 -12.47
N LYS A 344 9.77 7.51 -13.12
CA LYS A 344 11.16 7.66 -13.60
C LYS A 344 11.31 8.88 -14.51
N ASN A 345 10.46 8.99 -15.53
CA ASN A 345 10.55 10.08 -16.49
C ASN A 345 10.18 11.44 -15.86
N PHE A 346 9.29 11.45 -14.88
CA PHE A 346 8.95 12.62 -14.08
C PHE A 346 10.15 13.06 -13.22
N CYS A 347 10.73 12.19 -12.41
CA CYS A 347 11.86 12.48 -11.54
C CYS A 347 13.10 13.03 -12.29
N LEU A 348 13.29 12.61 -13.54
CA LEU A 348 14.40 13.03 -14.39
C LEU A 348 14.05 14.20 -15.33
N ASN A 349 12.83 14.75 -15.23
CA ASN A 349 12.37 15.79 -16.14
C ASN A 349 12.91 17.18 -15.75
N ARG A 350 13.55 17.87 -16.71
CA ARG A 350 14.10 19.22 -16.48
C ARG A 350 13.03 20.31 -16.39
N GLU A 351 11.81 20.07 -16.92
CA GLU A 351 10.71 21.04 -16.83
C GLU A 351 10.23 21.26 -15.39
N LEU A 352 10.52 20.35 -14.46
CA LEU A 352 10.27 20.53 -13.02
C LEU A 352 10.83 21.85 -12.52
N LYS A 353 12.02 22.27 -12.98
CA LYS A 353 12.63 23.54 -12.62
C LYS A 353 11.78 24.77 -12.98
N ARG A 354 10.97 24.66 -14.04
CA ARG A 354 10.07 25.75 -14.48
C ARG A 354 8.77 25.77 -13.69
N ILE A 355 8.30 24.60 -13.29
CA ILE A 355 7.02 24.43 -12.60
C ILE A 355 7.13 24.71 -11.10
N LEU A 356 8.29 24.41 -10.50
CA LEU A 356 8.55 24.53 -9.07
C LEU A 356 9.39 25.78 -8.71
N LYS A 357 9.37 26.78 -9.58
CA LYS A 357 9.99 28.09 -9.31
C LYS A 357 9.25 28.88 -8.26
#